data_be8c80cf09922135902723887b2deb25
#
_entry.id   be8c80cf09922135902723887b2deb25
#
_cell.length_a   1.000
_cell.length_b   1.000
_cell.length_c   1.000
_cell.angle_alpha   90.00
_cell.angle_beta   90.00
_cell.angle_gamma   90.00
#
_symmetry.space_group_name_H-M   'P 1'
#
loop_
_entity.id
_entity.type
_entity.pdbx_description
1 polymer ?
#
loop_
_entity_poly.entity_id
_entity_poly.type
_entity_poly.pdbx_seq_one_letter_code
_entity_poly.pdbx_strand_id
1 'polypeptide(L)'
;MTRIPVPVERPGLTRRIAPAVGLFLLAPLVGEYLLGNIPTSEIAGVLFLAPMYGGGAILIREVVRRTGRGWPSILVLGAAYGLLEAGLLDQSLFNPSFIEDHDFQNGASVPALGISGNNALAFVGGHAIWSIGAPIAVVEALVPRRGTTPWLGGPGLAVTCVVFVLGSVALFYGLYEESGFLASTPQRLGTVAVLAVLIGVAFALVRRPRPAVDRRAPNPWLVGVAGAVAAGLFFSRPESWWGVAMGLGLVTVMTVVIIRWSRCDGWGAAHRLALAGGALSTYCWGGFVLLSLMDAANPANLIGQALLVLGAVALLFTAARITRNTPRKRGSGHIADPGDHLSPRSRADRASDNRRV
;
A
#
# COMPACT_ATOMS: atom_id res chain seq x y z
N MET A 1 -18.04 -9.90 -44.21
CA MET A 1 -17.58 -10.86 -43.20
C MET A 1 -17.74 -10.23 -41.79
N THR A 2 -18.82 -10.57 -41.11
CA THR A 2 -19.14 -10.10 -39.76
C THR A 2 -18.24 -10.87 -38.75
N ARG A 3 -17.31 -10.18 -38.08
CA ARG A 3 -16.51 -10.78 -37.02
C ARG A 3 -17.42 -11.13 -35.83
N ILE A 4 -17.63 -12.40 -35.60
CA ILE A 4 -18.31 -12.91 -34.40
C ILE A 4 -17.45 -12.48 -33.21
N PRO A 5 -18.01 -11.79 -32.20
CA PRO A 5 -17.27 -11.44 -30.97
C PRO A 5 -16.86 -12.73 -30.26
N VAL A 6 -15.57 -12.97 -30.07
CA VAL A 6 -15.09 -14.08 -29.27
C VAL A 6 -15.56 -13.86 -27.82
N PRO A 7 -16.26 -14.81 -27.20
CA PRO A 7 -16.73 -14.67 -25.84
C PRO A 7 -15.51 -14.46 -24.92
N VAL A 8 -15.46 -13.36 -24.18
CA VAL A 8 -14.49 -13.14 -23.13
C VAL A 8 -14.83 -14.08 -21.98
N GLU A 9 -14.16 -15.20 -21.89
CA GLU A 9 -14.32 -16.12 -20.76
C GLU A 9 -14.14 -15.38 -19.45
N ARG A 10 -15.17 -15.34 -18.62
CA ARG A 10 -15.10 -14.76 -17.28
C ARG A 10 -14.22 -15.68 -16.41
N PRO A 11 -13.14 -15.18 -15.79
CA PRO A 11 -12.30 -16.03 -14.96
C PRO A 11 -13.14 -16.68 -13.85
N GLY A 12 -12.90 -17.97 -13.59
CA GLY A 12 -13.58 -18.73 -12.53
C GLY A 12 -13.47 -18.03 -11.16
N LEU A 13 -14.38 -18.33 -10.26
CA LEU A 13 -14.53 -17.69 -8.93
C LEU A 13 -13.18 -17.65 -8.18
N THR A 14 -12.46 -18.80 -8.14
CA THR A 14 -11.16 -18.93 -7.47
C THR A 14 -10.14 -17.91 -7.97
N ARG A 15 -10.01 -17.73 -9.29
CA ARG A 15 -9.10 -16.72 -9.88
C ARG A 15 -9.54 -15.29 -9.59
N ARG A 16 -10.83 -15.08 -9.30
CA ARG A 16 -11.35 -13.75 -8.97
C ARG A 16 -11.02 -13.35 -7.54
N ILE A 17 -11.16 -14.25 -6.57
CA ILE A 17 -10.98 -13.97 -5.14
C ILE A 17 -9.54 -14.20 -4.65
N ALA A 18 -8.72 -15.00 -5.36
CA ALA A 18 -7.35 -15.30 -4.94
C ALA A 18 -6.50 -14.08 -4.56
N PRO A 19 -6.54 -12.93 -5.28
CA PRO A 19 -5.78 -11.76 -4.84
C PRO A 19 -6.29 -11.18 -3.52
N ALA A 20 -7.60 -11.23 -3.26
CA ALA A 20 -8.17 -10.77 -2.00
C ALA A 20 -7.74 -11.68 -0.84
N VAL A 21 -7.79 -13.01 -1.03
CA VAL A 21 -7.29 -13.97 -0.04
C VAL A 21 -5.79 -13.78 0.21
N GLY A 22 -5.00 -13.60 -0.86
CA GLY A 22 -3.57 -13.31 -0.74
C GLY A 22 -3.30 -12.04 0.07
N LEU A 23 -4.06 -10.97 -0.16
CA LEU A 23 -3.93 -9.72 0.60
C LEU A 23 -4.40 -9.88 2.04
N PHE A 24 -5.47 -10.69 2.27
CA PHE A 24 -6.02 -10.97 3.59
C PHE A 24 -4.97 -11.57 4.54
N LEU A 25 -4.14 -12.49 4.03
CA LEU A 25 -3.08 -13.13 4.81
C LEU A 25 -1.78 -12.32 4.80
N LEU A 26 -1.44 -11.65 3.69
CA LEU A 26 -0.18 -10.93 3.57
C LEU A 26 -0.10 -9.70 4.47
N ALA A 27 -1.23 -9.00 4.70
CA ALA A 27 -1.23 -7.78 5.50
C ALA A 27 -0.75 -8.01 6.94
N PRO A 28 -1.32 -8.94 7.73
CA PRO A 28 -0.82 -9.24 9.08
C PRO A 28 0.57 -9.90 9.07
N LEU A 29 0.88 -10.76 8.08
CA LEU A 29 2.21 -11.35 7.97
C LEU A 29 3.31 -10.31 7.80
N VAL A 30 3.04 -9.23 7.08
CA VAL A 30 3.99 -8.13 6.92
C VAL A 30 3.95 -7.20 8.12
N GLY A 31 2.74 -6.79 8.56
CA GLY A 31 2.57 -5.79 9.62
C GLY A 31 3.16 -6.23 10.95
N GLU A 32 3.00 -7.50 11.32
CA GLU A 32 3.32 -8.01 12.63
C GLU A 32 4.49 -9.01 12.62
N TYR A 33 4.41 -10.04 11.78
CA TYR A 33 5.37 -11.14 11.83
C TYR A 33 6.70 -10.83 11.13
N LEU A 34 6.67 -10.21 9.95
CA LEU A 34 7.90 -9.81 9.27
C LEU A 34 8.61 -8.66 10.01
N LEU A 35 7.84 -7.81 10.69
CA LEU A 35 8.35 -6.81 11.63
C LEU A 35 9.03 -7.46 12.85
N GLY A 36 8.63 -8.68 13.22
CA GLY A 36 9.09 -9.36 14.42
C GLY A 36 8.39 -8.92 15.71
N ASN A 37 7.31 -8.14 15.59
CA ASN A 37 6.49 -7.70 16.73
C ASN A 37 5.77 -8.89 17.38
N ILE A 38 5.36 -9.86 16.58
CA ILE A 38 4.85 -11.15 17.04
C ILE A 38 5.81 -12.24 16.59
N PRO A 39 6.36 -13.06 17.51
CA PRO A 39 7.28 -14.11 17.15
C PRO A 39 6.60 -15.24 16.35
N THR A 40 7.37 -15.91 15.50
CA THR A 40 6.83 -16.96 14.63
C THR A 40 6.37 -18.22 15.39
N SER A 41 6.74 -18.39 16.65
CA SER A 41 6.13 -19.38 17.54
C SER A 41 4.62 -19.18 17.72
N GLU A 42 4.12 -17.98 17.48
CA GLU A 42 2.71 -17.60 17.56
C GLU A 42 2.06 -17.42 16.19
N ILE A 43 2.60 -18.02 15.14
CA ILE A 43 2.14 -17.84 13.76
C ILE A 43 0.64 -18.15 13.55
N ALA A 44 0.05 -18.99 14.40
CA ALA A 44 -1.40 -19.25 14.36
C ALA A 44 -2.24 -17.97 14.61
N GLY A 45 -1.70 -16.99 15.33
CA GLY A 45 -2.33 -15.69 15.58
C GLY A 45 -2.59 -14.88 14.30
N VAL A 46 -1.92 -15.21 13.20
CA VAL A 46 -2.22 -14.64 11.88
C VAL A 46 -3.71 -14.76 11.53
N LEU A 47 -4.37 -15.87 11.90
CA LEU A 47 -5.79 -16.09 11.61
C LEU A 47 -6.69 -15.18 12.45
N PHE A 48 -6.25 -14.80 13.64
CA PHE A 48 -6.94 -13.84 14.50
C PHE A 48 -6.75 -12.39 14.02
N LEU A 49 -5.57 -12.06 13.51
CA LEU A 49 -5.26 -10.71 13.02
C LEU A 49 -5.76 -10.45 11.59
N ALA A 50 -5.84 -11.49 10.74
CA ALA A 50 -6.21 -11.34 9.34
C ALA A 50 -7.60 -10.69 9.12
N PRO A 51 -8.64 -10.94 9.92
CA PRO A 51 -9.91 -10.23 9.83
C PRO A 51 -9.75 -8.71 9.87
N MET A 52 -8.96 -8.18 10.79
CA MET A 52 -8.74 -6.75 10.94
C MET A 52 -7.70 -6.24 9.92
N TYR A 53 -6.48 -6.76 9.90
CA TYR A 53 -5.41 -6.31 8.99
C TYR A 53 -5.77 -6.55 7.52
N GLY A 54 -6.05 -7.78 7.19
CA GLY A 54 -6.37 -8.19 5.83
C GLY A 54 -7.71 -7.64 5.35
N GLY A 55 -8.73 -7.67 6.22
CA GLY A 55 -10.02 -7.05 5.97
C GLY A 55 -9.88 -5.56 5.68
N GLY A 56 -9.14 -4.82 6.52
CA GLY A 56 -8.86 -3.40 6.34
C GLY A 56 -8.13 -3.10 5.03
N ALA A 57 -7.07 -3.86 4.72
CA ALA A 57 -6.31 -3.70 3.49
C ALA A 57 -7.19 -3.93 2.24
N ILE A 58 -8.03 -4.97 2.25
CA ILE A 58 -8.97 -5.25 1.16
C ILE A 58 -10.00 -4.13 1.04
N LEU A 59 -10.63 -3.70 2.13
CA LEU A 59 -11.64 -2.63 2.12
C LEU A 59 -11.07 -1.33 1.56
N ILE A 60 -9.91 -0.90 2.06
CA ILE A 60 -9.22 0.30 1.57
C ILE A 60 -8.96 0.18 0.07
N ARG A 61 -8.37 -0.92 -0.37
CA ARG A 61 -8.07 -1.14 -1.78
C ARG A 61 -9.34 -1.16 -2.64
N GLU A 62 -10.35 -1.93 -2.25
CA GLU A 62 -11.59 -2.09 -3.02
C GLU A 62 -12.35 -0.76 -3.15
N VAL A 63 -12.49 0.00 -2.05
CA VAL A 63 -13.16 1.30 -2.07
C VAL A 63 -12.42 2.29 -2.96
N VAL A 64 -11.09 2.39 -2.84
CA VAL A 64 -10.28 3.29 -3.67
C VAL A 64 -10.36 2.92 -5.15
N ARG A 65 -10.31 1.62 -5.50
CA ARG A 65 -10.39 1.18 -6.89
C ARG A 65 -11.79 1.35 -7.49
N ARG A 66 -12.85 1.11 -6.70
CA ARG A 66 -14.25 1.34 -7.12
C ARG A 66 -14.56 2.80 -7.37
N THR A 67 -14.01 3.69 -6.57
CA THR A 67 -14.24 5.14 -6.69
C THR A 67 -13.26 5.83 -7.66
N GLY A 68 -12.48 5.05 -8.44
CA GLY A 68 -11.54 5.57 -9.43
C GLY A 68 -10.36 6.33 -8.86
N ARG A 69 -10.10 6.23 -7.56
CA ARG A 69 -9.01 6.92 -6.87
C ARG A 69 -7.69 6.16 -6.99
N GLY A 70 -6.61 6.80 -6.57
CA GLY A 70 -5.24 6.30 -6.73
C GLY A 70 -4.53 6.01 -5.42
N TRP A 71 -3.23 5.84 -5.53
CA TRP A 71 -2.32 5.54 -4.43
C TRP A 71 -2.33 6.57 -3.29
N PRO A 72 -2.46 7.90 -3.54
CA PRO A 72 -2.56 8.85 -2.45
C PRO A 72 -3.72 8.53 -1.49
N SER A 73 -4.90 8.16 -2.03
CA SER A 73 -6.04 7.76 -1.20
C SER A 73 -5.80 6.46 -0.44
N ILE A 74 -5.07 5.47 -1.04
CA ILE A 74 -4.67 4.24 -0.33
C ILE A 74 -3.82 4.57 0.89
N LEU A 75 -2.80 5.43 0.73
CA LEU A 75 -1.88 5.78 1.82
C LEU A 75 -2.55 6.61 2.92
N VAL A 76 -3.42 7.56 2.56
CA VAL A 76 -4.17 8.34 3.55
C VAL A 76 -5.17 7.46 4.31
N LEU A 77 -5.87 6.53 3.63
CA LEU A 77 -6.72 5.55 4.31
C LEU A 77 -5.91 4.53 5.11
N GLY A 78 -4.69 4.21 4.69
CA GLY A 78 -3.75 3.41 5.48
C GLY A 78 -3.32 4.12 6.77
N ALA A 79 -3.09 5.44 6.72
CA ALA A 79 -2.86 6.25 7.91
C ALA A 79 -4.11 6.31 8.81
N ALA A 80 -5.31 6.43 8.22
CA ALA A 80 -6.57 6.35 8.96
C ALA A 80 -6.73 4.97 9.63
N TYR A 81 -6.34 3.88 8.93
CA TYR A 81 -6.35 2.53 9.51
C TYR A 81 -5.41 2.43 10.72
N GLY A 82 -4.16 2.90 10.62
CA GLY A 82 -3.23 2.89 11.75
C GLY A 82 -3.71 3.75 12.93
N LEU A 83 -4.37 4.88 12.65
CA LEU A 83 -4.98 5.69 13.71
C LEU A 83 -6.21 5.01 14.34
N LEU A 84 -7.02 4.28 13.55
CA LEU A 84 -8.13 3.49 14.05
C LEU A 84 -7.63 2.41 15.01
N GLU A 85 -6.62 1.68 14.61
CA GLU A 85 -6.01 0.61 15.40
C GLU A 85 -5.38 1.18 16.66
N ALA A 86 -4.36 2.02 16.53
CA ALA A 86 -3.60 2.53 17.67
C ALA A 86 -4.39 3.47 18.60
N GLY A 87 -5.46 4.09 18.13
CA GLY A 87 -6.23 5.04 18.93
C GLY A 87 -7.55 4.51 19.48
N LEU A 88 -8.14 3.47 18.86
CA LEU A 88 -9.48 2.97 19.27
C LEU A 88 -9.52 1.47 19.52
N LEU A 89 -8.70 0.65 18.85
CA LEU A 89 -8.77 -0.81 18.96
C LEU A 89 -7.78 -1.33 20.01
N ASP A 90 -6.50 -1.20 19.78
CA ASP A 90 -5.45 -1.59 20.74
C ASP A 90 -5.11 -0.47 21.72
N GLN A 91 -5.46 0.75 21.39
CA GLN A 91 -5.28 1.96 22.18
C GLN A 91 -3.82 2.24 22.57
N SER A 92 -2.86 1.67 21.83
CA SER A 92 -1.42 1.80 22.02
C SER A 92 -0.93 3.26 22.05
N LEU A 93 -1.64 4.18 21.37
CA LEU A 93 -1.34 5.61 21.43
C LEU A 93 -1.49 6.21 22.82
N PHE A 94 -2.39 5.67 23.65
CA PHE A 94 -2.80 6.26 24.93
C PHE A 94 -2.43 5.41 26.11
N ASN A 95 -2.25 4.09 25.93
CA ASN A 95 -1.94 3.16 27.00
C ASN A 95 -0.45 3.24 27.38
N PRO A 96 -0.09 3.78 28.56
CA PRO A 96 1.31 3.89 28.96
C PRO A 96 1.96 2.53 29.28
N SER A 97 1.15 1.50 29.49
CA SER A 97 1.59 0.13 29.78
C SER A 97 1.38 -0.81 28.59
N PHE A 98 1.28 -0.27 27.36
CA PHE A 98 1.08 -1.09 26.17
C PHE A 98 2.26 -2.03 25.88
N ILE A 99 3.46 -1.59 26.21
CA ILE A 99 4.69 -2.40 26.25
C ILE A 99 5.26 -2.29 27.66
N GLU A 100 5.92 -3.34 28.15
CA GLU A 100 6.62 -3.35 29.46
C GLU A 100 7.89 -2.46 29.44
N ASP A 101 7.78 -1.27 28.91
CA ASP A 101 8.85 -0.27 28.88
C ASP A 101 8.36 1.00 29.56
N HIS A 102 8.99 1.35 30.69
CA HIS A 102 8.66 2.56 31.45
C HIS A 102 8.82 3.85 30.67
N ASP A 103 9.63 3.83 29.60
CA ASP A 103 9.90 4.98 28.75
C ASP A 103 9.07 5.00 27.45
N PHE A 104 8.20 4.01 27.24
CA PHE A 104 7.42 3.84 26.01
C PHE A 104 6.67 5.11 25.57
N GLN A 105 6.12 5.89 26.50
CA GLN A 105 5.42 7.15 26.19
C GLN A 105 6.30 8.41 26.25
N ASN A 106 7.58 8.27 26.64
CA ASN A 106 8.45 9.43 26.88
C ASN A 106 9.05 10.02 25.61
N GLY A 107 9.17 9.22 24.53
CA GLY A 107 9.72 9.64 23.25
C GLY A 107 8.90 10.75 22.59
N ALA A 108 9.35 12.02 22.62
CA ALA A 108 8.63 13.18 22.11
C ALA A 108 7.23 13.33 22.72
N SER A 109 7.14 13.31 24.05
CA SER A 109 5.88 13.36 24.79
C SER A 109 5.06 14.61 24.51
N VAL A 110 3.73 14.44 24.39
CA VAL A 110 2.70 15.48 24.32
C VAL A 110 1.74 15.29 25.50
N PRO A 111 2.09 15.78 26.70
CA PRO A 111 1.34 15.50 27.93
C PRO A 111 -0.13 15.91 27.86
N ALA A 112 -0.46 17.01 27.17
CA ALA A 112 -1.84 17.47 27.01
C ALA A 112 -2.76 16.47 26.28
N LEU A 113 -2.19 15.60 25.45
CA LEU A 113 -2.92 14.57 24.72
C LEU A 113 -2.71 13.16 25.31
N GLY A 114 -1.72 13.01 26.19
CA GLY A 114 -1.31 11.71 26.75
C GLY A 114 -0.75 10.78 25.67
N ILE A 115 0.05 11.29 24.72
CA ILE A 115 0.65 10.51 23.64
C ILE A 115 2.15 10.78 23.50
N SER A 116 2.86 9.83 22.93
CA SER A 116 4.18 10.04 22.34
C SER A 116 4.05 10.43 20.87
N GLY A 117 4.65 11.54 20.46
CA GLY A 117 4.74 11.94 19.05
C GLY A 117 5.53 10.94 18.21
N ASN A 118 6.54 10.28 18.82
CA ASN A 118 7.30 9.23 18.16
C ASN A 118 6.45 7.99 17.88
N ASN A 119 5.66 7.53 18.85
CA ASN A 119 4.79 6.37 18.71
C ASN A 119 3.64 6.65 17.75
N ALA A 120 3.04 7.85 17.83
CA ALA A 120 2.01 8.26 16.89
C ALA A 120 2.51 8.20 15.43
N LEU A 121 3.73 8.71 15.19
CA LEU A 121 4.34 8.64 13.86
C LEU A 121 4.69 7.20 13.45
N ALA A 122 5.19 6.37 14.40
CA ALA A 122 5.52 4.97 14.17
C ALA A 122 4.28 4.17 13.78
N PHE A 123 3.23 4.21 14.59
CA PHE A 123 2.01 3.43 14.38
C PHE A 123 1.26 3.87 13.13
N VAL A 124 0.95 5.17 13.01
CA VAL A 124 0.20 5.67 11.84
C VAL A 124 1.01 5.53 10.55
N GLY A 125 2.29 5.86 10.55
CA GLY A 125 3.17 5.73 9.40
C GLY A 125 3.50 4.27 9.07
N GLY A 126 3.75 3.46 10.08
CA GLY A 126 3.99 2.02 9.96
C GLY A 126 2.83 1.31 9.27
N HIS A 127 1.62 1.50 9.78
CA HIS A 127 0.44 0.88 9.19
C HIS A 127 0.17 1.37 7.76
N ALA A 128 0.32 2.68 7.50
CA ALA A 128 0.14 3.21 6.15
C ALA A 128 1.09 2.59 5.12
N ILE A 129 2.33 2.35 5.50
CA ILE A 129 3.39 1.86 4.60
C ILE A 129 3.42 0.33 4.59
N TRP A 130 3.58 -0.32 5.75
CA TRP A 130 3.91 -1.75 5.83
C TRP A 130 2.67 -2.64 5.97
N SER A 131 1.67 -2.26 6.76
CA SER A 131 0.47 -3.10 6.92
C SER A 131 -0.50 -2.97 5.75
N ILE A 132 -0.58 -1.79 5.11
CA ILE A 132 -1.55 -1.50 4.04
C ILE A 132 -0.87 -1.30 2.68
N GLY A 133 0.04 -0.32 2.58
CA GLY A 133 0.61 0.10 1.30
C GLY A 133 1.42 -0.98 0.60
N ALA A 134 2.41 -1.56 1.28
CA ALA A 134 3.30 -2.55 0.71
C ALA A 134 2.58 -3.87 0.33
N PRO A 135 1.72 -4.47 1.18
CA PRO A 135 0.94 -5.65 0.80
C PRO A 135 0.05 -5.42 -0.41
N ILE A 136 -0.66 -4.27 -0.49
CA ILE A 136 -1.47 -3.93 -1.66
C ILE A 136 -0.60 -3.84 -2.92
N ALA A 137 0.58 -3.19 -2.85
CA ALA A 137 1.47 -3.04 -3.99
C ALA A 137 2.00 -4.38 -4.49
N VAL A 138 2.38 -5.28 -3.58
CA VAL A 138 2.86 -6.62 -3.91
C VAL A 138 1.76 -7.43 -4.57
N VAL A 139 0.56 -7.51 -3.98
CA VAL A 139 -0.53 -8.31 -4.54
C VAL A 139 -1.03 -7.73 -5.87
N GLU A 140 -1.12 -6.40 -6.03
CA GLU A 140 -1.44 -5.78 -7.32
C GLU A 140 -0.40 -6.10 -8.40
N ALA A 141 0.88 -6.23 -8.03
CA ALA A 141 1.96 -6.60 -8.95
C ALA A 141 1.90 -8.09 -9.37
N LEU A 142 1.37 -8.97 -8.54
CA LEU A 142 1.12 -10.38 -8.88
C LEU A 142 -0.05 -10.55 -9.86
N VAL A 143 -0.98 -9.59 -9.91
CA VAL A 143 -2.12 -9.61 -10.83
C VAL A 143 -2.21 -8.32 -11.67
N PRO A 144 -1.18 -7.96 -12.46
CA PRO A 144 -1.03 -6.65 -13.07
C PRO A 144 -2.17 -6.29 -14.03
N ARG A 145 -2.80 -7.29 -14.68
CA ARG A 145 -3.98 -7.07 -15.54
C ARG A 145 -5.21 -6.62 -14.76
N ARG A 146 -5.26 -6.91 -13.46
CA ARG A 146 -6.37 -6.61 -12.53
C ARG A 146 -5.94 -5.71 -11.37
N GLY A 147 -4.70 -5.25 -11.34
CA GLY A 147 -4.14 -4.45 -10.24
C GLY A 147 -4.91 -3.15 -9.97
N THR A 148 -5.56 -2.56 -10.97
CA THR A 148 -6.31 -1.30 -10.80
C THR A 148 -7.83 -1.46 -10.85
N THR A 149 -8.34 -2.69 -10.94
CA THR A 149 -9.79 -2.97 -10.96
C THR A 149 -10.24 -3.62 -9.66
N PRO A 150 -11.50 -3.45 -9.24
CA PRO A 150 -12.06 -4.18 -8.09
C PRO A 150 -11.95 -5.70 -8.27
N TRP A 151 -11.66 -6.41 -7.17
CA TRP A 151 -11.55 -7.88 -7.18
C TRP A 151 -12.84 -8.54 -6.73
N LEU A 152 -13.53 -7.94 -5.76
CA LEU A 152 -14.73 -8.46 -5.14
C LEU A 152 -16.01 -7.93 -5.82
N GLY A 153 -17.09 -8.65 -5.72
CA GLY A 153 -18.45 -8.14 -5.99
C GLY A 153 -19.04 -7.44 -4.75
N GLY A 154 -20.28 -6.95 -4.86
CA GLY A 154 -20.99 -6.37 -3.72
C GLY A 154 -21.06 -7.28 -2.50
N PRO A 155 -21.52 -8.55 -2.66
CA PRO A 155 -21.56 -9.52 -1.56
C PRO A 155 -20.19 -9.76 -0.91
N GLY A 156 -19.13 -9.92 -1.72
CA GLY A 156 -17.79 -10.12 -1.20
C GLY A 156 -17.28 -8.91 -0.39
N LEU A 157 -17.62 -7.69 -0.83
CA LEU A 157 -17.30 -6.48 -0.09
C LEU A 157 -18.06 -6.42 1.24
N ALA A 158 -19.35 -6.78 1.25
CA ALA A 158 -20.16 -6.81 2.47
C ALA A 158 -19.61 -7.83 3.48
N VAL A 159 -19.27 -9.04 3.02
CA VAL A 159 -18.64 -10.07 3.86
C VAL A 159 -17.32 -9.56 4.43
N THR A 160 -16.47 -8.93 3.62
CA THR A 160 -15.18 -8.36 4.10
C THR A 160 -15.42 -7.27 5.15
N CYS A 161 -16.44 -6.43 4.97
CA CYS A 161 -16.80 -5.40 5.95
C CYS A 161 -17.23 -6.04 7.30
N VAL A 162 -18.08 -7.06 7.27
CA VAL A 162 -18.50 -7.78 8.47
C VAL A 162 -17.31 -8.44 9.16
N VAL A 163 -16.45 -9.13 8.40
CA VAL A 163 -15.24 -9.79 8.91
C VAL A 163 -14.29 -8.78 9.56
N PHE A 164 -14.08 -7.63 8.90
CA PHE A 164 -13.27 -6.55 9.45
C PHE A 164 -13.82 -6.01 10.78
N VAL A 165 -15.12 -5.73 10.84
CA VAL A 165 -15.77 -5.22 12.07
C VAL A 165 -15.66 -6.24 13.19
N LEU A 166 -15.97 -7.51 12.92
CA LEU A 166 -15.89 -8.58 13.91
C LEU A 166 -14.44 -8.77 14.41
N GLY A 167 -13.46 -8.75 13.52
CA GLY A 167 -12.05 -8.83 13.89
C GLY A 167 -11.58 -7.64 14.72
N SER A 168 -12.04 -6.42 14.37
CA SER A 168 -11.74 -5.21 15.14
C SER A 168 -12.36 -5.25 16.53
N VAL A 169 -13.59 -5.71 16.66
CA VAL A 169 -14.28 -5.88 17.95
C VAL A 169 -13.59 -6.95 18.78
N ALA A 170 -13.22 -8.08 18.17
CA ALA A 170 -12.52 -9.15 18.89
C ALA A 170 -11.15 -8.70 19.41
N LEU A 171 -10.39 -7.95 18.61
CA LEU A 171 -9.11 -7.38 19.05
C LEU A 171 -9.29 -6.42 20.22
N PHE A 172 -10.23 -5.46 20.08
CA PHE A 172 -10.51 -4.50 21.14
C PHE A 172 -10.85 -5.18 22.46
N TYR A 173 -11.79 -6.14 22.45
CA TYR A 173 -12.19 -6.85 23.68
C TYR A 173 -11.07 -7.71 24.24
N GLY A 174 -10.30 -8.40 23.38
CA GLY A 174 -9.16 -9.22 23.86
C GLY A 174 -8.14 -8.37 24.62
N LEU A 175 -7.73 -7.24 24.06
CA LEU A 175 -6.76 -6.34 24.69
C LEU A 175 -7.35 -5.59 25.90
N TYR A 176 -8.63 -5.27 25.86
CA TYR A 176 -9.30 -4.68 27.01
C TYR A 176 -9.39 -5.66 28.20
N GLU A 177 -9.71 -6.94 27.96
CA GLU A 177 -9.71 -7.98 28.99
C GLU A 177 -8.31 -8.21 29.58
N GLU A 178 -7.27 -8.14 28.75
CA GLU A 178 -5.89 -8.32 29.16
C GLU A 178 -5.35 -7.14 29.98
N SER A 179 -5.54 -5.91 29.51
CA SER A 179 -4.93 -4.70 30.07
C SER A 179 -5.83 -3.92 31.04
N GLY A 180 -7.16 -4.08 30.94
CA GLY A 180 -8.14 -3.24 31.63
C GLY A 180 -8.11 -1.76 31.19
N PHE A 181 -7.30 -1.40 30.19
CA PHE A 181 -7.11 -0.01 29.79
C PHE A 181 -8.23 0.45 28.86
N LEU A 182 -8.75 1.66 29.13
CA LEU A 182 -9.67 2.35 28.26
C LEU A 182 -9.28 3.83 28.15
N ALA A 183 -8.95 4.27 26.95
CA ALA A 183 -8.63 5.66 26.65
C ALA A 183 -9.80 6.58 27.07
N SER A 184 -9.47 7.77 27.55
CA SER A 184 -10.46 8.76 27.98
C SER A 184 -11.43 9.16 26.88
N THR A 185 -12.62 9.61 27.23
CA THR A 185 -13.62 10.06 26.25
C THR A 185 -13.10 11.16 25.31
N PRO A 186 -12.35 12.19 25.79
CA PRO A 186 -11.75 13.18 24.87
C PRO A 186 -10.75 12.57 23.89
N GLN A 187 -9.91 11.61 24.30
CA GLN A 187 -8.95 10.93 23.43
C GLN A 187 -9.67 10.13 22.34
N ARG A 188 -10.69 9.36 22.69
CA ARG A 188 -11.50 8.60 21.73
C ARG A 188 -12.24 9.50 20.74
N LEU A 189 -12.89 10.58 21.22
CA LEU A 189 -13.58 11.54 20.37
C LEU A 189 -12.61 12.29 19.46
N GLY A 190 -11.44 12.69 19.97
CA GLY A 190 -10.37 13.30 19.19
C GLY A 190 -9.89 12.38 18.07
N THR A 191 -9.67 11.10 18.39
CA THR A 191 -9.31 10.08 17.39
C THR A 191 -10.38 9.95 16.30
N VAL A 192 -11.66 9.85 16.68
CA VAL A 192 -12.77 9.79 15.70
C VAL A 192 -12.82 11.03 14.82
N ALA A 193 -12.60 12.22 15.39
CA ALA A 193 -12.56 13.46 14.62
C ALA A 193 -11.41 13.47 13.59
N VAL A 194 -10.20 13.06 13.98
CA VAL A 194 -9.06 12.96 13.06
C VAL A 194 -9.28 11.88 12.01
N LEU A 195 -9.87 10.74 12.36
CA LEU A 195 -10.27 9.70 11.40
C LEU A 195 -11.23 10.25 10.35
N ALA A 196 -12.27 10.98 10.77
CA ALA A 196 -13.22 11.59 9.84
C ALA A 196 -12.53 12.56 8.88
N VAL A 197 -11.57 13.36 9.37
CA VAL A 197 -10.76 14.25 8.53
C VAL A 197 -9.91 13.47 7.54
N LEU A 198 -9.18 12.43 7.97
CA LEU A 198 -8.35 11.62 7.08
C LEU A 198 -9.18 10.93 6.00
N ILE A 199 -10.33 10.35 6.37
CA ILE A 199 -11.28 9.76 5.41
C ILE A 199 -11.78 10.83 4.43
N GLY A 200 -12.20 11.99 4.93
CA GLY A 200 -12.62 13.12 4.10
C GLY A 200 -11.53 13.55 3.11
N VAL A 201 -10.30 13.72 3.57
CA VAL A 201 -9.13 14.04 2.73
C VAL A 201 -8.91 12.95 1.67
N ALA A 202 -8.92 11.66 2.04
CA ALA A 202 -8.73 10.56 1.11
C ALA A 202 -9.76 10.58 -0.04
N PHE A 203 -11.01 10.98 0.27
CA PHE A 203 -12.07 11.10 -0.73
C PHE A 203 -12.11 12.46 -1.44
N ALA A 204 -11.50 13.52 -0.89
CA ALA A 204 -11.31 14.80 -1.56
C ALA A 204 -10.15 14.77 -2.58
N LEU A 205 -9.21 13.82 -2.45
CA LEU A 205 -8.09 13.65 -3.39
C LEU A 205 -8.61 13.15 -4.75
N VAL A 206 -9.06 14.08 -5.57
CA VAL A 206 -9.53 13.81 -6.93
C VAL A 206 -8.35 13.47 -7.82
N ARG A 207 -8.50 12.42 -8.61
CA ARG A 207 -7.54 12.03 -9.64
C ARG A 207 -7.63 13.02 -10.81
N ARG A 208 -7.02 14.19 -10.67
CA ARG A 208 -6.88 15.12 -11.79
C ARG A 208 -5.80 14.59 -12.73
N PRO A 209 -6.07 14.47 -14.05
CA PRO A 209 -5.02 14.22 -15.02
C PRO A 209 -4.00 15.34 -14.89
N ARG A 210 -2.80 15.02 -14.42
CA ARG A 210 -1.70 15.99 -14.42
C ARG A 210 -0.95 15.83 -15.72
N PRO A 211 -0.49 16.91 -16.35
CA PRO A 211 0.31 16.82 -17.57
C PRO A 211 1.52 15.91 -17.30
N ALA A 212 1.74 14.97 -18.21
CA ALA A 212 2.94 14.15 -18.18
C ALA A 212 4.16 15.04 -18.36
N VAL A 213 5.22 14.74 -17.62
CA VAL A 213 6.51 15.41 -17.80
C VAL A 213 7.24 14.63 -18.88
N ASP A 214 7.76 15.33 -19.89
CA ASP A 214 8.57 14.74 -20.97
C ASP A 214 9.95 14.29 -20.44
N ARG A 215 9.91 13.35 -19.51
CA ARG A 215 11.07 12.69 -18.90
C ARG A 215 10.71 11.23 -18.62
N ARG A 216 11.66 10.33 -18.82
CA ARG A 216 11.50 8.93 -18.45
C ARG A 216 11.52 8.77 -16.93
N ALA A 217 10.68 7.89 -16.43
CA ALA A 217 10.71 7.49 -15.02
C ALA A 217 12.09 6.89 -14.67
N PRO A 218 12.61 7.12 -13.46
CA PRO A 218 13.85 6.49 -12.99
C PRO A 218 13.80 4.97 -13.10
N ASN A 219 14.97 4.34 -13.13
CA ASN A 219 15.02 2.87 -13.09
C ASN A 219 14.33 2.37 -11.79
N PRO A 220 13.45 1.35 -11.87
CA PRO A 220 12.80 0.77 -10.69
C PRO A 220 13.76 0.37 -9.57
N TRP A 221 14.98 -0.07 -9.89
CA TRP A 221 16.00 -0.37 -8.87
C TRP A 221 16.41 0.85 -8.04
N LEU A 222 16.62 2.01 -8.69
CA LEU A 222 16.92 3.26 -7.98
C LEU A 222 15.75 3.68 -7.09
N VAL A 223 14.51 3.48 -7.56
CA VAL A 223 13.29 3.75 -6.78
C VAL A 223 13.21 2.83 -5.56
N GLY A 224 13.58 1.55 -5.72
CA GLY A 224 13.65 0.58 -4.64
C GLY A 224 14.70 0.94 -3.60
N VAL A 225 15.91 1.31 -4.04
CA VAL A 225 16.98 1.76 -3.14
C VAL A 225 16.59 3.02 -2.38
N ALA A 226 15.99 4.02 -3.05
CA ALA A 226 15.49 5.22 -2.39
C ALA A 226 14.41 4.90 -1.35
N GLY A 227 13.51 3.95 -1.67
CA GLY A 227 12.51 3.44 -0.73
C GLY A 227 13.14 2.72 0.47
N ALA A 228 14.14 1.88 0.25
CA ALA A 228 14.85 1.16 1.31
C ALA A 228 15.60 2.11 2.25
N VAL A 229 16.32 3.09 1.70
CA VAL A 229 17.02 4.10 2.50
C VAL A 229 16.05 4.94 3.32
N ALA A 230 14.98 5.44 2.71
CA ALA A 230 13.98 6.24 3.41
C ALA A 230 13.25 5.44 4.50
N ALA A 231 12.88 4.19 4.21
CA ALA A 231 12.22 3.30 5.17
C ALA A 231 13.16 2.90 6.32
N GLY A 232 14.43 2.59 6.02
CA GLY A 232 15.45 2.28 7.02
C GLY A 232 15.71 3.46 7.95
N LEU A 233 15.88 4.67 7.41
CA LEU A 233 16.04 5.89 8.21
C LEU A 233 14.79 6.20 9.05
N PHE A 234 13.59 5.98 8.49
CA PHE A 234 12.36 6.15 9.23
C PHE A 234 12.25 5.16 10.39
N PHE A 235 12.62 3.91 10.19
CA PHE A 235 12.60 2.85 11.21
C PHE A 235 13.64 3.10 12.32
N SER A 236 14.85 3.51 11.95
CA SER A 236 15.98 3.72 12.88
C SER A 236 16.05 5.14 13.47
N ARG A 237 14.98 5.95 13.36
CA ARG A 237 14.99 7.31 13.89
C ARG A 237 15.04 7.30 15.43
N PRO A 238 15.69 8.29 16.06
CA PRO A 238 15.73 8.38 17.51
C PRO A 238 14.33 8.70 18.08
N GLU A 239 14.04 8.20 19.27
CA GLU A 239 12.78 8.41 20.00
C GLU A 239 12.73 9.77 20.68
N SER A 240 12.75 10.82 19.89
CA SER A 240 12.82 12.22 20.30
C SER A 240 12.09 13.14 19.33
N TRP A 241 11.89 14.40 19.69
CA TRP A 241 11.32 15.41 18.78
C TRP A 241 12.15 15.59 17.50
N TRP A 242 13.47 15.39 17.57
CA TRP A 242 14.32 15.36 16.38
C TRP A 242 13.98 14.17 15.48
N GLY A 243 13.74 12.99 16.06
CA GLY A 243 13.30 11.81 15.29
C GLY A 243 11.92 12.00 14.66
N VAL A 244 11.00 12.67 15.34
CA VAL A 244 9.70 13.04 14.76
C VAL A 244 9.88 13.99 13.59
N ALA A 245 10.70 15.05 13.74
CA ALA A 245 10.98 15.98 12.66
C ALA A 245 11.65 15.30 11.46
N MET A 246 12.62 14.40 11.71
CA MET A 246 13.27 13.60 10.67
C MET A 246 12.28 12.69 9.95
N GLY A 247 11.41 11.99 10.68
CA GLY A 247 10.40 11.10 10.10
C GLY A 247 9.39 11.85 9.24
N LEU A 248 8.86 12.97 9.71
CA LEU A 248 7.97 13.85 8.93
C LEU A 248 8.67 14.43 7.71
N GLY A 249 9.95 14.81 7.82
CA GLY A 249 10.78 15.26 6.73
C GLY A 249 10.93 14.18 5.66
N LEU A 250 11.26 12.94 6.06
CA LEU A 250 11.38 11.79 5.16
C LEU A 250 10.07 11.50 4.43
N VAL A 251 8.93 11.47 5.15
CA VAL A 251 7.61 11.27 4.55
C VAL A 251 7.30 12.37 3.54
N THR A 252 7.60 13.63 3.88
CA THR A 252 7.37 14.78 2.99
C THR A 252 8.24 14.70 1.74
N VAL A 253 9.55 14.49 1.90
CA VAL A 253 10.50 14.36 0.78
C VAL A 253 10.10 13.21 -0.13
N MET A 254 9.85 12.03 0.41
CA MET A 254 9.44 10.87 -0.37
C MET A 254 8.10 11.09 -1.08
N THR A 255 7.15 11.76 -0.44
CA THR A 255 5.88 12.12 -1.07
C THR A 255 6.10 13.03 -2.29
N VAL A 256 6.91 14.09 -2.15
CA VAL A 256 7.24 15.00 -3.26
C VAL A 256 7.98 14.27 -4.38
N VAL A 257 8.97 13.46 -4.04
CA VAL A 257 9.75 12.67 -5.00
C VAL A 257 8.87 11.69 -5.76
N ILE A 258 8.03 10.92 -5.06
CA ILE A 258 7.11 9.95 -5.68
C ILE A 258 6.08 10.67 -6.58
N ILE A 259 5.54 11.81 -6.15
CA ILE A 259 4.62 12.62 -6.98
C ILE A 259 5.33 13.07 -8.26
N ARG A 260 6.57 13.54 -8.18
CA ARG A 260 7.34 13.95 -9.36
C ARG A 260 7.63 12.76 -10.30
N TRP A 261 8.15 11.67 -9.77
CA TRP A 261 8.46 10.46 -10.53
C TRP A 261 7.21 9.82 -11.15
N SER A 262 6.08 9.84 -10.44
CA SER A 262 4.82 9.27 -10.93
C SER A 262 4.23 10.02 -12.14
N ARG A 263 4.73 11.22 -12.45
CA ARG A 263 4.36 12.02 -13.62
C ARG A 263 5.25 11.76 -14.82
N CYS A 264 6.38 11.08 -14.64
CA CYS A 264 7.30 10.75 -15.72
C CYS A 264 6.75 9.60 -16.57
N ASP A 265 7.10 9.63 -17.87
CA ASP A 265 6.71 8.56 -18.79
C ASP A 265 7.34 7.24 -18.34
N GLY A 266 6.54 6.21 -18.41
CA GLY A 266 6.98 4.89 -18.03
C GLY A 266 6.80 4.51 -16.56
N TRP A 267 6.35 5.39 -15.66
CA TRP A 267 5.98 5.03 -14.30
C TRP A 267 4.85 3.99 -14.27
N GLY A 268 4.99 2.94 -13.46
CA GLY A 268 3.99 1.86 -13.44
C GLY A 268 4.12 0.89 -12.26
N ALA A 269 3.60 -0.32 -12.45
CA ALA A 269 3.57 -1.37 -11.43
C ALA A 269 4.96 -1.74 -10.91
N ALA A 270 5.98 -1.79 -11.79
CA ALA A 270 7.35 -2.10 -11.40
C ALA A 270 7.93 -1.10 -10.39
N HIS A 271 7.62 0.20 -10.55
CA HIS A 271 8.11 1.24 -9.63
C HIS A 271 7.42 1.15 -8.27
N ARG A 272 6.10 0.88 -8.24
CA ARG A 272 5.36 0.68 -6.99
C ARG A 272 5.81 -0.57 -6.26
N LEU A 273 6.06 -1.66 -6.99
CA LEU A 273 6.64 -2.88 -6.42
C LEU A 273 8.05 -2.62 -5.86
N ALA A 274 8.86 -1.83 -6.55
CA ALA A 274 10.19 -1.46 -6.09
C ALA A 274 10.14 -0.65 -4.78
N LEU A 275 9.23 0.33 -4.66
CA LEU A 275 8.99 1.05 -3.40
C LEU A 275 8.56 0.10 -2.27
N ALA A 276 7.60 -0.80 -2.55
CA ALA A 276 7.16 -1.80 -1.58
C ALA A 276 8.30 -2.74 -1.17
N GLY A 277 9.10 -3.21 -2.12
CA GLY A 277 10.28 -4.04 -1.85
C GLY A 277 11.33 -3.31 -1.01
N GLY A 278 11.56 -2.01 -1.28
CA GLY A 278 12.42 -1.16 -0.47
C GLY A 278 11.90 -1.02 0.96
N ALA A 279 10.60 -0.79 1.16
CA ALA A 279 10.01 -0.75 2.49
C ALA A 279 10.12 -2.11 3.20
N LEU A 280 9.75 -3.21 2.53
CA LEU A 280 9.82 -4.56 3.10
C LEU A 280 11.23 -4.98 3.49
N SER A 281 12.28 -4.53 2.77
CA SER A 281 13.65 -4.82 3.12
C SER A 281 14.03 -4.32 4.51
N THR A 282 13.41 -3.24 4.99
CA THR A 282 13.60 -2.74 6.36
C THR A 282 13.05 -3.73 7.39
N TYR A 283 11.86 -4.26 7.18
CA TYR A 283 11.29 -5.28 8.08
C TYR A 283 12.05 -6.61 8.01
N CYS A 284 12.67 -6.94 6.87
CA CYS A 284 13.48 -8.14 6.75
C CYS A 284 14.67 -8.18 7.72
N TRP A 285 15.32 -7.06 8.00
CA TRP A 285 16.39 -7.00 9.01
C TRP A 285 15.88 -6.50 10.36
N GLY A 286 14.93 -5.56 10.35
CA GLY A 286 14.35 -5.00 11.56
C GLY A 286 13.65 -6.03 12.43
N GLY A 287 13.06 -7.06 11.82
CA GLY A 287 12.42 -8.15 12.56
C GLY A 287 13.39 -8.94 13.44
N PHE A 288 14.62 -9.17 13.00
CA PHE A 288 15.64 -9.80 13.84
C PHE A 288 16.06 -8.88 15.01
N VAL A 289 16.14 -7.58 14.75
CA VAL A 289 16.46 -6.59 15.79
C VAL A 289 15.35 -6.56 16.84
N LEU A 290 14.08 -6.49 16.40
CA LEU A 290 12.94 -6.38 17.32
C LEU A 290 12.78 -7.65 18.16
N LEU A 291 12.90 -8.85 17.56
CA LEU A 291 12.92 -10.11 18.31
C LEU A 291 14.00 -10.13 19.39
N SER A 292 15.18 -9.54 19.12
CA SER A 292 16.25 -9.44 20.10
C SER A 292 15.93 -8.44 21.21
N LEU A 293 15.32 -7.31 20.88
CA LEU A 293 14.92 -6.30 21.87
C LEU A 293 13.79 -6.78 22.78
N MET A 294 12.93 -7.68 22.29
CA MET A 294 11.81 -8.27 23.05
C MET A 294 12.18 -9.59 23.74
N ASP A 295 13.47 -9.94 23.86
CA ASP A 295 13.94 -11.22 24.41
C ASP A 295 13.32 -12.48 23.77
N ALA A 296 12.78 -12.34 22.57
CA ALA A 296 12.12 -13.41 21.80
C ALA A 296 13.05 -14.09 20.78
N ALA A 297 14.35 -13.74 20.74
CA ALA A 297 15.33 -14.22 19.77
C ALA A 297 15.86 -15.65 20.08
N ASN A 298 14.98 -16.60 20.31
CA ASN A 298 15.34 -18.00 20.42
C ASN A 298 15.56 -18.63 19.02
N PRO A 299 16.26 -19.81 18.91
CA PRO A 299 16.55 -20.41 17.62
C PRO A 299 15.32 -20.69 16.73
N ALA A 300 14.17 -21.06 17.33
CA ALA A 300 12.95 -21.34 16.58
C ALA A 300 12.38 -20.06 15.93
N ASN A 301 12.33 -18.97 16.69
CA ASN A 301 11.86 -17.67 16.18
C ASN A 301 12.81 -17.08 15.15
N LEU A 302 14.12 -17.22 15.32
CA LEU A 302 15.12 -16.75 14.33
C LEU A 302 15.02 -17.53 13.04
N ILE A 303 14.85 -18.85 13.08
CA ILE A 303 14.60 -19.69 11.89
C ILE A 303 13.28 -19.28 11.24
N GLY A 304 12.21 -19.12 12.01
CA GLY A 304 10.91 -18.65 11.52
C GLY A 304 11.01 -17.28 10.83
N GLN A 305 11.72 -16.34 11.43
CA GLN A 305 11.98 -15.03 10.84
C GLN A 305 12.76 -15.13 9.51
N ALA A 306 13.78 -15.97 9.46
CA ALA A 306 14.52 -16.22 8.23
C ALA A 306 13.62 -16.81 7.13
N LEU A 307 12.71 -17.72 7.46
CA LEU A 307 11.74 -18.27 6.52
C LEU A 307 10.75 -17.20 6.01
N LEU A 308 10.28 -16.30 6.87
CA LEU A 308 9.44 -15.16 6.46
C LEU A 308 10.19 -14.23 5.50
N VAL A 309 11.46 -13.93 5.77
CA VAL A 309 12.31 -13.13 4.89
C VAL A 309 12.49 -13.82 3.53
N LEU A 310 12.79 -15.10 3.51
CA LEU A 310 12.91 -15.88 2.26
C LEU A 310 11.60 -15.89 1.48
N GLY A 311 10.46 -16.05 2.18
CA GLY A 311 9.11 -15.94 1.59
C GLY A 311 8.85 -14.57 0.97
N ALA A 312 9.19 -13.49 1.68
CA ALA A 312 9.04 -12.11 1.19
C ALA A 312 9.91 -11.87 -0.07
N VAL A 313 11.16 -12.31 -0.07
CA VAL A 313 12.07 -12.21 -1.22
C VAL A 313 11.54 -13.01 -2.41
N ALA A 314 11.10 -14.26 -2.21
CA ALA A 314 10.53 -15.10 -3.25
C ALA A 314 9.26 -14.47 -3.85
N LEU A 315 8.40 -13.88 -3.00
CA LEU A 315 7.18 -13.20 -3.41
C LEU A 315 7.49 -11.95 -4.25
N LEU A 316 8.43 -11.11 -3.81
CA LEU A 316 8.88 -9.93 -4.54
C LEU A 316 9.50 -10.29 -5.88
N PHE A 317 10.33 -11.33 -5.94
CA PHE A 317 10.94 -11.81 -7.16
C PHE A 317 9.89 -12.32 -8.15
N THR A 318 8.91 -13.09 -7.67
CA THR A 318 7.79 -13.59 -8.47
C THR A 318 6.96 -12.42 -9.03
N ALA A 319 6.60 -11.45 -8.18
CA ALA A 319 5.87 -10.25 -8.58
C ALA A 319 6.66 -9.43 -9.63
N ALA A 320 7.98 -9.31 -9.46
CA ALA A 320 8.84 -8.61 -10.41
C ALA A 320 8.89 -9.32 -11.77
N ARG A 321 9.01 -10.65 -11.80
CA ARG A 321 8.95 -11.44 -13.04
C ARG A 321 7.62 -11.29 -13.77
N ILE A 322 6.50 -11.40 -13.05
CA ILE A 322 5.15 -11.25 -13.62
C ILE A 322 4.98 -9.84 -14.20
N THR A 323 5.41 -8.83 -13.47
CA THR A 323 5.30 -7.42 -13.89
C THR A 323 6.13 -7.13 -15.14
N ARG A 324 7.34 -7.70 -15.26
CA ARG A 324 8.20 -7.56 -16.45
C ARG A 324 7.59 -8.21 -17.69
N ASN A 325 6.96 -9.38 -17.54
CA ASN A 325 6.40 -10.16 -18.63
C ASN A 325 5.01 -9.68 -19.07
N THR A 326 4.43 -8.68 -18.39
CA THR A 326 3.12 -8.15 -18.74
C THR A 326 3.27 -7.01 -19.76
N PRO A 327 2.74 -7.15 -21.00
CA PRO A 327 2.83 -6.11 -22.02
C PRO A 327 2.23 -4.79 -21.51
N ARG A 328 2.95 -3.70 -21.69
CA ARG A 328 2.41 -2.35 -21.43
C ARG A 328 1.31 -2.07 -22.44
N LYS A 329 0.11 -1.71 -22.00
CA LYS A 329 -0.86 -1.06 -22.89
C LYS A 329 -0.21 0.24 -23.38
N ARG A 330 0.24 0.29 -24.64
CA ARG A 330 0.57 1.57 -25.28
C ARG A 330 -0.68 2.43 -25.18
N GLY A 331 -0.55 3.61 -24.61
CA GLY A 331 -1.62 4.59 -24.61
C GLY A 331 -2.08 4.78 -26.06
N SER A 332 -3.37 4.66 -26.30
CA SER A 332 -4.02 4.99 -27.59
C SER A 332 -3.96 6.52 -27.77
N GLY A 333 -2.80 7.02 -28.11
CA GLY A 333 -2.53 8.43 -28.40
C GLY A 333 -1.95 8.57 -29.79
N HIS A 334 -2.60 7.98 -30.78
CA HIS A 334 -2.60 8.42 -32.16
C HIS A 334 -3.92 7.89 -32.75
N ILE A 335 -4.96 8.67 -32.62
CA ILE A 335 -6.06 8.61 -33.57
C ILE A 335 -5.39 9.06 -34.88
N ALA A 336 -5.05 8.10 -35.74
CA ALA A 336 -4.76 8.41 -37.12
C ALA A 336 -6.00 9.14 -37.66
N ASP A 337 -5.81 10.38 -38.02
CA ASP A 337 -6.80 11.18 -38.74
C ASP A 337 -7.23 10.39 -39.99
N PRO A 338 -8.52 10.04 -40.15
CA PRO A 338 -8.99 9.33 -41.37
C PRO A 338 -9.03 10.24 -42.61
N GLY A 339 -8.45 11.44 -42.53
CA GLY A 339 -8.61 12.51 -43.55
C GLY A 339 -7.57 12.53 -44.68
N ASP A 340 -6.55 11.67 -44.69
CA ASP A 340 -5.46 11.78 -45.69
C ASP A 340 -5.50 10.70 -46.80
N HIS A 341 -6.68 10.29 -47.21
CA HIS A 341 -6.88 9.57 -48.46
C HIS A 341 -7.92 10.31 -49.27
N LEU A 342 -7.46 10.72 -50.46
CA LEU A 342 -8.18 11.11 -51.67
C LEU A 342 -7.91 12.56 -52.10
N SER A 343 -6.83 12.71 -52.85
CA SER A 343 -6.82 13.62 -54.00
C SER A 343 -6.21 12.89 -55.19
N PRO A 344 -7.03 12.36 -56.13
CA PRO A 344 -6.53 11.92 -57.40
C PRO A 344 -6.36 13.17 -58.26
N ARG A 345 -5.14 13.65 -58.41
CA ARG A 345 -4.81 14.60 -59.49
C ARG A 345 -4.98 13.90 -60.83
N SER A 346 -5.95 14.39 -61.59
CA SER A 346 -6.25 14.07 -62.98
C SER A 346 -5.01 14.13 -63.86
N ARG A 347 -4.72 12.98 -64.44
CA ARG A 347 -3.81 12.81 -65.59
C ARG A 347 -4.65 12.96 -66.89
N ALA A 348 -4.96 14.17 -67.25
CA ALA A 348 -5.52 14.49 -68.59
C ALA A 348 -5.20 15.96 -68.81
N ASP A 349 -4.12 16.20 -69.60
CA ASP A 349 -3.91 17.32 -70.48
C ASP A 349 -2.43 17.37 -70.86
N ARG A 350 -2.02 16.41 -71.72
CA ARG A 350 -0.86 16.55 -72.60
C ARG A 350 -1.09 15.71 -73.90
N ALA A 351 -1.97 16.16 -74.71
CA ALA A 351 -1.98 15.76 -76.14
C ALA A 351 -2.85 16.75 -76.90
N SER A 352 -2.23 17.76 -77.42
CA SER A 352 -2.61 18.46 -78.66
C SER A 352 -2.01 19.88 -78.62
N ASP A 353 -0.83 20.06 -79.11
CA ASP A 353 -0.62 21.10 -80.13
C ASP A 353 0.74 20.85 -80.79
N ASN A 354 0.67 20.21 -81.94
CA ASN A 354 1.76 20.19 -82.88
C ASN A 354 1.11 20.21 -84.27
N ARG A 355 0.80 21.44 -84.82
CA ARG A 355 0.74 21.74 -86.22
C ARG A 355 0.46 23.23 -86.49
N ARG A 356 1.37 23.76 -87.31
CA ARG A 356 1.29 24.94 -88.18
C ARG A 356 1.76 26.25 -87.52
N VAL A 357 2.66 26.87 -88.03
CA VAL A 357 3.34 27.32 -89.30
C VAL A 357 4.58 28.04 -88.84
#